data_1c38247a8f8581bbdd8f1e167749372a
#
_entry.id   1c38247a8f8581bbdd8f1e167749372a
#
_cell.length_a   1.000
_cell.length_b   1.000
_cell.length_c   1.000
_cell.angle_alpha   90.00
_cell.angle_beta   90.00
_cell.angle_gamma   90.00
#
_symmetry.space_group_name_H-M   'P 1'
#
loop_
_entity.id
_entity.type
_entity.pdbx_description
1 polymer ?
#
loop_
_entity_poly.entity_id
_entity_poly.type
_entity_poly.pdbx_seq_one_letter_code
_entity_poly.pdbx_strand_id
1 'polypeptide(L)'
;MPIETLGGPPPPKGDPVFELKQLPNTLNYAYLDEKKIYPVIISANLSEQEEEKLLKTLKKHRAAIGYTLDDLKGISPTLCQHKINMEPDAKPAVNHQRRLNPKMKEVVRMEILKLLEAGIIYPIDDSRWASPVHCVPKKGGITVVPNDKNELIPQRIVTGYRMVIDYRKINKATRKDHYHLPFIDQMLERLSKHTYFCFLDGYSGFSQIPVLQYD
;
A
#
# COMPACT_ATOMS: atom_id res chain seq x y z
N MET A 1 23.54 -3.80 -19.75
CA MET A 1 24.13 -2.52 -19.31
C MET A 1 24.41 -2.65 -17.83
N PRO A 2 25.66 -2.46 -17.37
CA PRO A 2 25.97 -2.52 -15.95
C PRO A 2 25.22 -1.40 -15.24
N ILE A 3 24.64 -1.72 -14.09
CA ILE A 3 24.05 -0.75 -13.17
C ILE A 3 25.22 0.00 -12.56
N GLU A 4 25.52 1.17 -13.11
CA GLU A 4 26.42 2.10 -12.45
C GLU A 4 25.81 2.43 -11.07
N THR A 5 26.59 2.17 -10.05
CA THR A 5 26.32 2.55 -8.66
C THR A 5 26.16 4.07 -8.57
N LEU A 6 24.93 4.54 -8.79
CA LEU A 6 24.51 5.88 -8.48
C LEU A 6 24.14 5.93 -7.01
N GLY A 7 25.10 6.20 -6.14
CA GLY A 7 24.72 6.33 -4.77
C GLY A 7 25.79 7.00 -3.94
N GLY A 8 25.59 8.28 -3.66
CA GLY A 8 25.97 8.83 -2.36
C GLY A 8 25.07 8.23 -1.27
N PRO A 9 25.48 8.27 0.00
CA PRO A 9 24.65 7.81 1.11
C PRO A 9 23.29 8.52 1.05
N PRO A 10 22.17 7.80 1.29
CA PRO A 10 20.87 8.43 1.31
C PRO A 10 20.87 9.59 2.32
N PRO A 11 20.16 10.70 2.03
CA PRO A 11 20.07 11.81 2.97
C PRO A 11 19.52 11.30 4.31
N PRO A 12 19.96 11.87 5.44
CA PRO A 12 19.47 11.46 6.74
C PRO A 12 17.96 11.54 6.74
N LYS A 13 17.30 10.42 7.05
CA LYS A 13 15.85 10.31 7.09
C LYS A 13 15.34 11.24 8.19
N GLY A 14 14.76 12.36 7.79
CA GLY A 14 14.03 13.25 8.70
C GLY A 14 12.76 12.59 9.22
N ASP A 15 12.20 13.13 10.28
CA ASP A 15 10.90 12.70 10.80
C ASP A 15 9.85 12.75 9.66
N PRO A 16 9.00 11.72 9.51
CA PRO A 16 8.02 11.67 8.43
C PRO A 16 7.01 12.80 8.57
N VAL A 17 6.77 13.52 7.48
CA VAL A 17 5.75 14.57 7.43
C VAL A 17 4.51 13.99 6.77
N PHE A 18 3.39 14.00 7.49
CA PHE A 18 2.11 13.52 7.00
C PHE A 18 1.19 14.68 6.63
N GLU A 19 0.63 14.63 5.45
CA GLU A 19 -0.45 15.53 5.05
C GLU A 19 -1.75 15.06 5.71
N LEU A 20 -2.19 15.79 6.74
CA LEU A 20 -3.43 15.47 7.44
C LEU A 20 -4.63 15.93 6.58
N LYS A 21 -5.56 15.01 6.37
CA LYS A 21 -6.80 15.29 5.66
C LYS A 21 -7.86 15.80 6.63
N GLN A 22 -8.76 16.66 6.14
CA GLN A 22 -9.92 17.05 6.92
C GLN A 22 -10.79 15.82 7.22
N LEU A 23 -11.07 15.61 8.50
CA LEU A 23 -11.91 14.51 8.99
C LEU A 23 -13.36 14.96 9.15
N PRO A 24 -14.33 14.04 9.05
CA PRO A 24 -15.71 14.31 9.47
C PRO A 24 -15.76 14.56 10.99
N ASN A 25 -16.79 15.26 11.44
CA ASN A 25 -16.96 15.66 12.85
C ASN A 25 -17.05 14.48 13.85
N THR A 26 -17.23 13.28 13.36
CA THR A 26 -17.28 12.05 14.17
C THR A 26 -15.90 11.47 14.51
N LEU A 27 -14.84 12.02 13.92
CA LEU A 27 -13.47 11.52 14.05
C LEU A 27 -12.51 12.65 14.42
N ASN A 28 -11.51 12.32 15.22
CA ASN A 28 -10.43 13.23 15.63
C ASN A 28 -9.06 12.61 15.37
N TYR A 29 -8.05 13.47 15.20
CA TYR A 29 -6.65 13.05 15.25
C TYR A 29 -6.16 13.05 16.69
N ALA A 30 -5.53 11.95 17.10
CA ALA A 30 -4.72 11.88 18.30
C ALA A 30 -3.28 11.51 17.91
N TYR A 31 -2.32 11.66 18.80
CA TYR A 31 -0.91 11.45 18.51
C TYR A 31 -0.28 10.48 19.49
N LEU A 32 0.56 9.59 18.98
CA LEU A 32 1.24 8.58 19.78
C LEU A 32 2.54 9.08 20.43
N ASP A 33 2.99 10.27 20.03
CA ASP A 33 4.21 10.91 20.51
C ASP A 33 3.97 12.36 20.94
N GLU A 34 4.91 12.92 21.70
CA GLU A 34 4.86 14.31 22.15
C GLU A 34 5.11 15.33 21.02
N LYS A 35 5.88 14.91 20.01
CA LYS A 35 6.21 15.75 18.84
C LYS A 35 5.07 15.84 17.82
N LYS A 36 3.97 15.13 18.02
CA LYS A 36 2.82 15.06 17.11
C LYS A 36 3.19 14.59 15.69
N ILE A 37 4.12 13.64 15.60
CA ILE A 37 4.58 13.08 14.33
C ILE A 37 3.70 11.90 13.90
N TYR A 38 3.23 11.08 14.85
CA TYR A 38 2.52 9.84 14.57
C TYR A 38 1.01 9.96 14.85
N PRO A 39 0.23 10.41 13.85
CA PRO A 39 -1.21 10.58 14.01
C PRO A 39 -1.95 9.24 13.98
N VAL A 40 -2.97 9.11 14.80
CA VAL A 40 -3.99 8.06 14.72
C VAL A 40 -5.36 8.69 14.67
N ILE A 41 -6.31 8.03 14.03
CA ILE A 41 -7.68 8.52 13.92
C ILE A 41 -8.52 7.79 14.96
N ILE A 42 -9.17 8.54 15.83
CA ILE A 42 -10.03 8.03 16.90
C ILE A 42 -11.45 8.61 16.76
N SER A 43 -12.42 7.97 17.41
CA SER A 43 -13.79 8.50 17.48
C SER A 43 -13.83 9.77 18.32
N ALA A 44 -14.56 10.80 17.84
CA ALA A 44 -14.82 12.02 18.60
C ALA A 44 -15.77 11.82 19.79
N ASN A 45 -16.46 10.68 19.85
CA ASN A 45 -17.44 10.37 20.89
C ASN A 45 -16.83 9.66 22.11
N LEU A 46 -15.52 9.45 22.15
CA LEU A 46 -14.83 8.86 23.29
C LEU A 46 -14.79 9.88 24.44
N SER A 47 -15.01 9.42 25.66
CA SER A 47 -14.75 10.19 26.87
C SER A 47 -13.24 10.35 27.07
N GLU A 48 -12.79 11.36 27.82
CA GLU A 48 -11.38 11.59 28.13
C GLU A 48 -10.70 10.36 28.73
N GLN A 49 -11.38 9.63 29.61
CA GLN A 49 -10.85 8.43 30.23
C GLN A 49 -10.68 7.28 29.24
N GLU A 50 -11.58 7.14 28.27
CA GLU A 50 -11.52 6.13 27.22
C GLU A 50 -10.42 6.46 26.22
N GLU A 51 -10.29 7.72 25.84
CA GLU A 51 -9.21 8.21 25.00
C GLU A 51 -7.83 7.96 25.63
N GLU A 52 -7.67 8.30 26.92
CA GLU A 52 -6.43 8.07 27.64
C GLU A 52 -6.04 6.58 27.66
N LYS A 53 -7.01 5.69 27.98
CA LYS A 53 -6.79 4.23 27.97
C LYS A 53 -6.43 3.72 26.58
N LEU A 54 -7.10 4.21 25.54
CA LEU A 54 -6.84 3.86 24.14
C LEU A 54 -5.43 4.29 23.74
N LEU A 55 -5.07 5.55 23.98
CA LEU A 55 -3.74 6.10 23.65
C LEU A 55 -2.62 5.39 24.41
N LYS A 56 -2.83 5.06 25.68
CA LYS A 56 -1.88 4.26 26.46
C LYS A 56 -1.63 2.89 25.82
N THR A 57 -2.69 2.24 25.35
CA THR A 57 -2.59 0.94 24.68
C THR A 57 -1.89 1.06 23.33
N LEU A 58 -2.25 2.05 22.52
CA LEU A 58 -1.63 2.29 21.20
C LEU A 58 -0.15 2.67 21.33
N LYS A 59 0.22 3.50 22.31
CA LYS A 59 1.63 3.84 22.62
C LYS A 59 2.44 2.61 23.01
N LYS A 60 1.88 1.72 23.82
CA LYS A 60 2.51 0.45 24.19
C LYS A 60 2.81 -0.42 22.97
N HIS A 61 1.93 -0.41 21.98
CA HIS A 61 2.04 -1.20 20.76
C HIS A 61 2.48 -0.38 19.53
N ARG A 62 3.12 0.77 19.75
CA ARG A 62 3.57 1.68 18.67
C ARG A 62 4.39 0.96 17.59
N ALA A 63 5.23 -0.01 17.97
CA ALA A 63 6.06 -0.77 17.05
C ALA A 63 5.28 -1.67 16.07
N ALA A 64 3.99 -1.91 16.31
CA ALA A 64 3.11 -2.66 15.41
C ALA A 64 2.40 -1.76 14.38
N ILE A 65 2.50 -0.43 14.53
CA ILE A 65 1.85 0.53 13.63
C ILE A 65 2.90 1.08 12.66
N GLY A 66 2.75 0.76 11.37
CA GLY A 66 3.62 1.24 10.30
C GLY A 66 3.13 2.56 9.72
N TYR A 67 4.05 3.49 9.50
CA TYR A 67 3.80 4.79 8.86
C TYR A 67 4.64 4.97 7.60
N THR A 68 5.80 4.33 7.54
CA THR A 68 6.73 4.40 6.42
C THR A 68 7.13 2.99 5.96
N LEU A 69 7.71 2.87 4.77
CA LEU A 69 8.21 1.56 4.30
C LEU A 69 9.31 0.99 5.19
N ASP A 70 10.02 1.83 5.92
CA ASP A 70 11.07 1.40 6.86
C ASP A 70 10.48 0.70 8.11
N ASP A 71 9.21 0.92 8.41
CA ASP A 71 8.50 0.22 9.48
C ASP A 71 8.13 -1.21 9.09
N LEU A 72 8.24 -1.58 7.81
CA LEU A 72 7.93 -2.93 7.33
C LEU A 72 9.01 -3.92 7.76
N LYS A 73 8.69 -4.75 8.73
CA LYS A 73 9.56 -5.84 9.19
C LYS A 73 9.43 -7.10 8.36
N GLY A 74 8.41 -7.18 7.51
CA GLY A 74 8.02 -8.39 6.81
C GLY A 74 7.47 -9.49 7.75
N ILE A 75 6.99 -10.56 7.16
CA ILE A 75 6.55 -11.76 7.87
C ILE A 75 7.62 -12.84 7.67
N SER A 76 7.99 -13.51 8.76
CA SER A 76 9.00 -14.58 8.67
C SER A 76 8.56 -15.66 7.66
N PRO A 77 9.44 -16.08 6.74
CA PRO A 77 9.16 -17.17 5.80
C PRO A 77 8.74 -18.47 6.47
N THR A 78 9.18 -18.69 7.72
CA THR A 78 8.80 -19.87 8.51
C THR A 78 7.34 -19.82 8.98
N LEU A 79 6.77 -18.61 9.10
CA LEU A 79 5.39 -18.42 9.51
C LEU A 79 4.43 -18.46 8.31
N CYS A 80 4.78 -17.73 7.26
CA CYS A 80 3.95 -17.66 6.05
C CYS A 80 4.80 -17.33 4.82
N GLN A 81 4.57 -18.07 3.73
CA GLN A 81 5.11 -17.80 2.40
C GLN A 81 3.99 -17.90 1.38
N HIS A 82 4.02 -17.04 0.38
CA HIS A 82 3.11 -17.12 -0.74
C HIS A 82 3.68 -18.10 -1.77
N LYS A 83 2.95 -19.19 -2.01
CA LYS A 83 3.27 -20.19 -3.04
C LYS A 83 2.37 -19.97 -4.24
N ILE A 84 2.96 -19.81 -5.43
CA ILE A 84 2.24 -19.66 -6.68
C ILE A 84 2.09 -21.04 -7.33
N ASN A 85 0.93 -21.67 -7.16
CA ASN A 85 0.65 -22.94 -7.80
C ASN A 85 0.13 -22.70 -9.22
N MET A 86 0.85 -23.19 -10.22
CA MET A 86 0.47 -23.05 -11.62
C MET A 86 -0.50 -24.15 -12.06
N GLU A 87 -1.36 -23.83 -13.04
CA GLU A 87 -2.14 -24.84 -13.75
C GLU A 87 -1.20 -25.78 -14.55
N PRO A 88 -1.54 -27.06 -14.72
CA PRO A 88 -0.67 -28.05 -15.40
C PRO A 88 -0.26 -27.64 -16.80
N ASP A 89 -1.14 -26.95 -17.53
CA ASP A 89 -0.93 -26.50 -18.91
C ASP A 89 -0.43 -25.04 -19.00
N ALA A 90 -0.04 -24.44 -17.87
CA ALA A 90 0.42 -23.06 -17.83
C ALA A 90 1.71 -22.89 -18.63
N LYS A 91 1.68 -22.00 -19.61
CA LYS A 91 2.85 -21.62 -20.40
C LYS A 91 3.42 -20.31 -19.90
N PRO A 92 4.72 -20.26 -19.59
CA PRO A 92 5.39 -19.04 -19.21
C PRO A 92 5.18 -17.93 -20.24
N ALA A 93 5.07 -16.70 -19.78
CA ALA A 93 4.84 -15.56 -20.65
C ALA A 93 5.70 -14.36 -20.27
N VAL A 94 6.56 -13.97 -21.19
CA VAL A 94 7.34 -12.74 -21.09
C VAL A 94 6.62 -11.65 -21.89
N ASN A 95 6.14 -10.63 -21.20
CA ASN A 95 5.50 -9.48 -21.83
C ASN A 95 6.49 -8.34 -21.93
N HIS A 96 6.65 -7.81 -23.13
CA HIS A 96 7.50 -6.65 -23.36
C HIS A 96 6.93 -5.40 -22.67
N GLN A 97 7.81 -4.63 -22.04
CA GLN A 97 7.47 -3.33 -21.48
C GLN A 97 7.01 -2.38 -22.61
N ARG A 98 5.87 -1.72 -22.43
CA ARG A 98 5.42 -0.66 -23.33
C ARG A 98 6.28 0.58 -23.19
N ARG A 99 6.45 1.34 -24.27
CA ARG A 99 7.14 2.62 -24.20
C ARG A 99 6.39 3.57 -23.26
N LEU A 100 7.08 4.05 -22.28
CA LEU A 100 6.61 5.10 -21.39
C LEU A 100 7.15 6.45 -21.88
N ASN A 101 6.37 7.52 -21.74
CA ASN A 101 6.90 8.85 -21.96
C ASN A 101 7.97 9.18 -20.89
N PRO A 102 8.88 10.15 -21.15
CA PRO A 102 9.98 10.43 -20.23
C PRO A 102 9.52 10.71 -18.79
N LYS A 103 8.45 11.47 -18.61
CA LYS A 103 7.89 11.78 -17.29
C LYS A 103 7.42 10.53 -16.54
N MET A 104 6.71 9.61 -17.24
CA MET A 104 6.26 8.36 -16.65
C MET A 104 7.42 7.40 -16.37
N LYS A 105 8.44 7.41 -17.20
CA LYS A 105 9.67 6.62 -16.99
C LYS A 105 10.37 7.02 -15.69
N GLU A 106 10.44 8.32 -15.42
CA GLU A 106 11.05 8.81 -14.17
C GLU A 106 10.20 8.43 -12.95
N VAL A 107 8.88 8.52 -13.02
CA VAL A 107 7.98 8.06 -11.94
C VAL A 107 8.21 6.58 -11.63
N VAL A 108 8.29 5.73 -12.65
CA VAL A 108 8.57 4.29 -12.48
C VAL A 108 9.94 4.07 -11.87
N ARG A 109 10.97 4.79 -12.36
CA ARG A 109 12.34 4.69 -11.84
C ARG A 109 12.39 5.01 -10.35
N MET A 110 11.80 6.12 -9.94
CA MET A 110 11.77 6.54 -8.53
C MET A 110 11.05 5.52 -7.64
N GLU A 111 9.93 4.96 -8.11
CA GLU A 111 9.21 3.95 -7.33
C GLU A 111 9.99 2.63 -7.22
N ILE A 112 10.64 2.19 -8.29
CA ILE A 112 11.50 1.00 -8.27
C ILE A 112 12.67 1.19 -7.29
N LEU A 113 13.35 2.32 -7.33
CA LEU A 113 14.46 2.62 -6.41
C LEU A 113 13.99 2.59 -4.96
N LYS A 114 12.85 3.22 -4.67
CA LYS A 114 12.25 3.23 -3.34
C LYS A 114 11.93 1.81 -2.83
N LEU A 115 11.37 0.94 -3.68
CA LEU A 115 11.06 -0.44 -3.30
C LEU A 115 12.33 -1.30 -3.15
N LEU A 116 13.35 -1.02 -3.98
CA LEU A 116 14.65 -1.70 -3.90
C LEU A 116 15.39 -1.32 -2.61
N GLU A 117 15.43 -0.03 -2.26
CA GLU A 117 16.02 0.46 -1.02
C GLU A 117 15.32 -0.09 0.22
N ALA A 118 14.00 -0.26 0.15
CA ALA A 118 13.22 -0.88 1.21
C ALA A 118 13.38 -2.42 1.28
N GLY A 119 14.13 -3.04 0.36
CA GLY A 119 14.32 -4.49 0.30
C GLY A 119 13.05 -5.29 -0.06
N ILE A 120 12.03 -4.61 -0.61
CA ILE A 120 10.76 -5.26 -1.01
C ILE A 120 10.91 -5.99 -2.33
N ILE A 121 11.74 -5.47 -3.22
CA ILE A 121 12.05 -6.08 -4.51
C ILE A 121 13.57 -6.30 -4.65
N TYR A 122 13.94 -7.20 -5.51
CA TYR A 122 15.34 -7.47 -5.86
C TYR A 122 15.48 -7.76 -7.35
N PRO A 123 16.63 -7.50 -7.97
CA PRO A 123 16.87 -7.82 -9.38
C PRO A 123 16.98 -9.33 -9.59
N ILE A 124 16.41 -9.81 -10.70
CA ILE A 124 16.57 -11.19 -11.17
C ILE A 124 17.02 -11.17 -12.63
N ASP A 125 17.92 -12.08 -12.98
CA ASP A 125 18.50 -12.14 -14.33
C ASP A 125 17.71 -13.03 -15.28
N ASP A 126 17.13 -14.10 -14.78
CA ASP A 126 16.38 -15.07 -15.57
C ASP A 126 14.99 -15.33 -14.96
N SER A 127 13.97 -14.87 -15.66
CA SER A 127 12.58 -15.16 -15.29
C SER A 127 11.79 -15.57 -16.50
N ARG A 128 11.11 -16.70 -16.37
CA ARG A 128 10.17 -17.18 -17.39
C ARG A 128 8.88 -16.37 -17.42
N TRP A 129 8.63 -15.55 -16.40
CA TRP A 129 7.48 -14.68 -16.29
C TRP A 129 7.92 -13.23 -16.20
N ALA A 130 7.41 -12.40 -17.09
CA ALA A 130 7.62 -10.95 -17.01
C ALA A 130 6.33 -10.21 -17.32
N SER A 131 5.95 -9.32 -16.41
CA SER A 131 4.75 -8.49 -16.52
C SER A 131 5.12 -7.03 -16.77
N PRO A 132 4.40 -6.33 -17.67
CA PRO A 132 4.68 -4.92 -17.92
C PRO A 132 4.21 -4.05 -16.76
N VAL A 133 4.94 -2.97 -16.56
CA VAL A 133 4.60 -1.91 -15.61
C VAL A 133 3.74 -0.86 -16.31
N HIS A 134 2.69 -0.42 -15.63
CA HIS A 134 1.82 0.68 -16.05
C HIS A 134 1.83 1.81 -15.02
N CYS A 135 1.62 3.03 -15.50
CA CYS A 135 1.39 4.20 -14.65
C CYS A 135 -0.10 4.57 -14.68
N VAL A 136 -0.71 4.58 -13.51
CA VAL A 136 -2.11 4.96 -13.33
C VAL A 136 -2.18 6.29 -12.57
N PRO A 137 -2.96 7.28 -13.04
CA PRO A 137 -3.08 8.55 -12.36
C PRO A 137 -3.72 8.39 -10.97
N LYS A 138 -3.08 8.97 -9.96
CA LYS A 138 -3.63 9.11 -8.62
C LYS A 138 -4.57 10.30 -8.63
N LYS A 139 -5.88 10.05 -8.54
CA LYS A 139 -6.90 11.09 -8.50
C LYS A 139 -7.09 11.57 -7.07
N GLY A 140 -6.88 12.87 -6.85
CA GLY A 140 -7.09 13.56 -5.58
C GLY A 140 -8.52 14.09 -5.42
N GLY A 141 -8.64 15.22 -4.70
CA GLY A 141 -9.91 15.89 -4.47
C GLY A 141 -10.67 16.30 -5.74
N ILE A 142 -11.88 16.78 -5.56
CA ILE A 142 -12.73 17.27 -6.63
C ILE A 142 -12.45 18.78 -6.79
N THR A 143 -12.14 19.23 -8.00
CA THR A 143 -12.16 20.63 -8.42
C THR A 143 -13.27 20.85 -9.42
N VAL A 144 -13.66 22.07 -9.59
CA VAL A 144 -14.70 22.45 -10.57
C VAL A 144 -14.03 23.12 -11.76
N VAL A 145 -14.24 22.58 -12.95
CA VAL A 145 -13.66 23.09 -14.19
C VAL A 145 -14.79 23.48 -15.16
N PRO A 146 -14.74 24.66 -15.77
CA PRO A 146 -15.73 25.03 -16.77
C PRO A 146 -15.56 24.16 -18.02
N ASN A 147 -16.69 23.68 -18.57
CA ASN A 147 -16.72 23.01 -19.87
C ASN A 147 -16.81 24.04 -21.02
N ASP A 148 -16.83 23.55 -22.26
CA ASP A 148 -16.95 24.41 -23.47
C ASP A 148 -18.22 25.28 -23.48
N LYS A 149 -19.21 24.96 -22.64
CA LYS A 149 -20.47 25.72 -22.45
C LYS A 149 -20.46 26.63 -21.22
N ASN A 150 -19.31 26.80 -20.56
CA ASN A 150 -19.17 27.55 -19.30
C ASN A 150 -19.93 26.96 -18.11
N GLU A 151 -20.35 25.69 -18.17
CA GLU A 151 -20.95 24.99 -17.04
C GLU A 151 -19.84 24.41 -16.15
N LEU A 152 -19.96 24.55 -14.85
CA LEU A 152 -19.00 24.07 -13.88
C LEU A 152 -19.18 22.57 -13.66
N ILE A 153 -18.23 21.75 -14.19
CA ILE A 153 -18.26 20.30 -14.03
C ILE A 153 -17.27 19.86 -12.95
N PRO A 154 -17.68 19.02 -11.99
CA PRO A 154 -16.78 18.46 -10.99
C PRO A 154 -15.78 17.49 -11.64
N GLN A 155 -14.50 17.79 -11.58
CA GLN A 155 -13.41 16.98 -12.10
C GLN A 155 -12.44 16.59 -11.00
N ARG A 156 -11.96 15.34 -11.01
CA ARG A 156 -10.91 14.90 -10.07
C ARG A 156 -9.54 15.31 -10.58
N ILE A 157 -8.80 16.02 -9.74
CA ILE A 157 -7.43 16.44 -10.04
C ILE A 157 -6.49 15.22 -9.98
N VAL A 158 -5.57 15.14 -10.93
CA VAL A 158 -4.46 14.18 -10.90
C VAL A 158 -3.36 14.74 -10.01
N THR A 159 -3.17 14.16 -8.83
CA THR A 159 -2.15 14.59 -7.84
C THR A 159 -0.81 13.86 -8.01
N GLY A 160 -0.76 12.81 -8.82
CA GLY A 160 0.45 12.03 -9.07
C GLY A 160 0.13 10.77 -9.87
N TYR A 161 1.08 9.84 -9.88
CA TYR A 161 0.93 8.57 -10.57
C TYR A 161 1.29 7.43 -9.62
N ARG A 162 0.71 6.26 -9.87
CA ARG A 162 1.05 5.00 -9.19
C ARG A 162 1.60 4.03 -10.20
N MET A 163 2.68 3.37 -9.86
CA MET A 163 3.17 2.22 -10.57
C MET A 163 2.27 1.02 -10.26
N VAL A 164 1.81 0.32 -11.28
CA VAL A 164 1.04 -0.93 -11.15
C VAL A 164 1.61 -1.97 -12.11
N ILE A 165 1.55 -3.23 -11.72
CA ILE A 165 2.04 -4.35 -12.51
C ILE A 165 0.85 -5.11 -13.08
N ASP A 166 0.91 -5.52 -14.34
CA ASP A 166 -0.16 -6.27 -15.00
C ASP A 166 -0.04 -7.77 -14.70
N TYR A 167 -0.67 -8.21 -13.65
CA TYR A 167 -0.68 -9.62 -13.25
C TYR A 167 -1.72 -10.49 -13.98
N ARG A 168 -2.48 -9.96 -14.95
CA ARG A 168 -3.57 -10.71 -15.59
C ARG A 168 -3.15 -12.05 -16.21
N LYS A 169 -1.98 -12.12 -16.83
CA LYS A 169 -1.50 -13.37 -17.43
C LYS A 169 -1.06 -14.38 -16.39
N ILE A 170 -0.30 -13.97 -15.39
CA ILE A 170 0.11 -14.86 -14.31
C ILE A 170 -1.09 -15.32 -13.49
N ASN A 171 -2.04 -14.43 -13.20
CA ASN A 171 -3.27 -14.77 -12.49
C ASN A 171 -4.14 -15.79 -13.26
N LYS A 172 -4.12 -15.74 -14.61
CA LYS A 172 -4.83 -16.72 -15.44
C LYS A 172 -4.15 -18.09 -15.39
N ALA A 173 -2.83 -18.11 -15.27
CA ALA A 173 -2.04 -19.33 -15.21
C ALA A 173 -1.95 -19.93 -13.79
N THR A 174 -2.31 -19.17 -12.77
CA THR A 174 -2.26 -19.59 -11.37
C THR A 174 -3.56 -20.32 -10.99
N ARG A 175 -3.42 -21.46 -10.32
CA ARG A 175 -4.56 -22.17 -9.74
C ARG A 175 -5.25 -21.29 -8.71
N LYS A 176 -6.57 -21.25 -8.80
CA LYS A 176 -7.38 -20.46 -7.87
C LYS A 176 -7.43 -21.15 -6.51
N ASP A 177 -7.20 -20.40 -5.46
CA ASP A 177 -7.45 -20.82 -4.11
C ASP A 177 -8.95 -20.66 -3.81
N HIS A 178 -9.57 -21.78 -3.38
CA HIS A 178 -10.99 -21.82 -3.03
C HIS A 178 -11.25 -21.50 -1.55
N TYR A 179 -10.47 -20.61 -0.98
CA TYR A 179 -10.70 -20.14 0.39
C TYR A 179 -12.01 -19.34 0.48
N HIS A 180 -12.92 -19.83 1.30
CA HIS A 180 -14.21 -19.16 1.50
C HIS A 180 -14.04 -17.91 2.36
N LEU A 181 -14.36 -16.76 1.78
CA LEU A 181 -14.49 -15.52 2.55
C LEU A 181 -15.77 -15.56 3.39
N PRO A 182 -15.75 -15.05 4.63
CA PRO A 182 -16.96 -14.95 5.44
C PRO A 182 -17.95 -13.99 4.78
N PHE A 183 -19.22 -14.29 4.85
CA PHE A 183 -20.27 -13.39 4.38
C PHE A 183 -20.29 -12.10 5.20
N ILE A 184 -20.55 -10.96 4.54
CA ILE A 184 -20.60 -9.64 5.18
C ILE A 184 -21.62 -9.63 6.33
N ASP A 185 -22.80 -10.23 6.12
CA ASP A 185 -23.85 -10.30 7.14
C ASP A 185 -23.39 -11.03 8.40
N GLN A 186 -22.64 -12.13 8.25
CA GLN A 186 -22.07 -12.87 9.39
C GLN A 186 -21.03 -12.04 10.15
N MET A 187 -20.25 -11.23 9.43
CA MET A 187 -19.28 -10.33 10.07
C MET A 187 -20.00 -9.22 10.82
N LEU A 188 -21.03 -8.62 10.24
CA LEU A 188 -21.85 -7.59 10.89
C LEU A 188 -22.55 -8.12 12.14
N GLU A 189 -23.09 -9.34 12.10
CA GLU A 189 -23.71 -9.99 13.27
C GLU A 189 -22.69 -10.19 14.41
N ARG A 190 -21.47 -10.61 14.10
CA ARG A 190 -20.40 -10.73 15.11
C ARG A 190 -20.02 -9.38 15.70
N LEU A 191 -19.93 -8.34 14.86
CA LEU A 191 -19.57 -6.99 15.28
C LEU A 191 -20.67 -6.33 16.12
N SER A 192 -21.95 -6.58 15.83
CA SER A 192 -23.08 -5.95 16.53
C SER A 192 -23.12 -6.18 18.04
N LYS A 193 -22.39 -7.18 18.55
CA LYS A 193 -22.26 -7.49 19.98
C LYS A 193 -21.25 -6.61 20.72
N HIS A 194 -20.51 -5.78 20.01
CA HIS A 194 -19.43 -4.95 20.58
C HIS A 194 -19.76 -3.47 20.45
N THR A 195 -19.38 -2.71 21.47
CA THR A 195 -19.59 -1.26 21.51
C THR A 195 -18.46 -0.49 20.83
N TYR A 196 -17.24 -1.06 20.84
CA TYR A 196 -16.04 -0.43 20.28
C TYR A 196 -15.48 -1.26 19.14
N PHE A 197 -15.00 -0.57 18.10
CA PHE A 197 -14.42 -1.18 16.92
C PHE A 197 -13.05 -0.58 16.64
N CYS A 198 -12.14 -1.41 16.18
CA CYS A 198 -10.84 -0.99 15.67
C CYS A 198 -10.70 -1.45 14.23
N PHE A 199 -10.38 -0.52 13.33
CA PHE A 199 -10.14 -0.81 11.92
C PHE A 199 -8.64 -0.82 11.70
N LEU A 200 -8.10 -2.03 11.46
CA LEU A 200 -6.68 -2.24 11.19
C LEU A 200 -6.51 -2.63 9.74
N ASP A 201 -5.67 -1.90 9.03
CA ASP A 201 -5.27 -2.22 7.67
C ASP A 201 -3.79 -2.63 7.65
N GLY A 202 -3.48 -3.70 6.90
CA GLY A 202 -2.10 -4.15 6.75
C GLY A 202 -1.29 -3.15 5.94
N TYR A 203 -0.44 -2.37 6.58
CA TYR A 203 0.39 -1.39 5.89
C TYR A 203 1.27 -2.09 4.85
N SER A 204 1.04 -1.78 3.55
CA SER A 204 1.70 -2.48 2.44
C SER A 204 1.65 -4.02 2.57
N GLY A 205 0.52 -4.57 3.05
CA GLY A 205 0.37 -5.97 3.44
C GLY A 205 0.76 -6.97 2.34
N PHE A 206 0.49 -6.63 1.08
CA PHE A 206 0.91 -7.43 -0.07
C PHE A 206 2.43 -7.65 -0.13
N SER A 207 3.22 -6.66 0.26
CA SER A 207 4.69 -6.71 0.23
C SER A 207 5.32 -7.35 1.47
N GLN A 208 4.53 -7.71 2.47
CA GLN A 208 5.06 -8.29 3.71
C GLN A 208 5.21 -9.80 3.67
N ILE A 209 4.47 -10.48 2.79
CA ILE A 209 4.53 -11.94 2.64
C ILE A 209 5.55 -12.27 1.55
N PRO A 210 6.66 -12.96 1.87
CA PRO A 210 7.64 -13.35 0.86
C PRO A 210 7.07 -14.41 -0.08
N VAL A 211 7.42 -14.29 -1.35
CA VAL A 211 7.13 -15.33 -2.36
C VAL A 211 8.17 -16.43 -2.23
N LEU A 212 7.75 -17.67 -2.43
CA LEU A 212 8.67 -18.83 -2.43
C LEU A 212 9.68 -18.69 -3.58
N GLN A 213 10.96 -18.87 -3.29
CA GLN A 213 12.06 -18.62 -4.26
C GLN A 213 12.09 -19.53 -5.48
N TYR A 214 11.33 -20.60 -5.49
CA TYR A 214 11.31 -21.59 -6.58
C TYR A 214 10.07 -21.50 -7.49
N ASP A 215 9.27 -20.47 -7.31
CA ASP A 215 8.05 -20.25 -8.10
C ASP A 215 8.23 -19.24 -9.26
#